data_b9eb66a2b52f1a30597f7f5b0b66c41d
#
_entry.id   b9eb66a2b52f1a30597f7f5b0b66c41d
#
_cell.length_a   1.000
_cell.length_b   1.000
_cell.length_c   1.000
_cell.angle_alpha   90.00
_cell.angle_beta   90.00
_cell.angle_gamma   90.00
#
_symmetry.space_group_name_H-M   'P 1'
#
loop_
_entity.id
_entity.type
_entity.pdbx_description
1 polymer ?
#
loop_
_entity_poly.entity_id
_entity_poly.type
_entity_poly.pdbx_seq_one_letter_code
_entity_poly.pdbx_strand_id
1 'polypeptide(L)'
;MLFRSRFGGDTLRCAAYATFGTQALSHAVLLAMADRRGCLLANHGMLVFGDDLAHALALGVELEAMCEQYWRACQLGQPVLLDAAEMATVLDRFASYGQQV
;
A
#
# COMPACT_ATOMS: atom_id res chain seq x y z
N MET A 1 2.84 -5.79 12.08
CA MET A 1 2.22 -4.60 11.55
C MET A 1 1.34 -4.94 10.36
N LEU A 2 0.07 -4.54 10.36
CA LEU A 2 -0.91 -4.88 9.31
C LEU A 2 -0.80 -3.97 8.09
N PHE A 3 0.38 -3.55 7.80
CA PHE A 3 0.67 -2.38 6.98
C PHE A 3 0.13 -2.45 5.56
N ARG A 4 0.08 -3.61 4.95
CA ARG A 4 -0.12 -3.69 3.48
C ARG A 4 -1.31 -4.49 3.04
N SER A 5 -2.05 -5.05 3.98
CA SER A 5 -3.06 -6.05 3.68
C SER A 5 -4.21 -5.55 2.82
N ARG A 6 -4.56 -4.26 2.92
CA ARG A 6 -5.69 -3.69 2.18
C ARG A 6 -5.35 -3.32 0.74
N PHE A 7 -4.09 -3.39 0.37
CA PHE A 7 -3.62 -2.97 -0.96
C PHE A 7 -3.30 -4.15 -1.87
N GLY A 8 -3.75 -5.35 -1.49
CA GLY A 8 -3.68 -6.51 -2.38
C GLY A 8 -2.45 -7.37 -2.22
N GLY A 9 -1.82 -7.38 -1.06
CA GLY A 9 -0.67 -8.25 -0.81
C GLY A 9 0.05 -7.91 0.47
N ASP A 10 1.23 -8.45 0.62
CA ASP A 10 2.03 -8.28 1.83
C ASP A 10 3.09 -7.18 1.72
N THR A 11 3.17 -6.52 0.57
CA THR A 11 4.13 -5.43 0.37
C THR A 11 3.48 -4.22 -0.26
N LEU A 12 3.94 -3.05 0.14
CA LEU A 12 3.67 -1.79 -0.53
C LEU A 12 4.95 -1.39 -1.26
N ARG A 13 4.88 -1.29 -2.59
CA ARG A 13 6.06 -0.98 -3.39
C ARG A 13 6.20 0.51 -3.59
N CYS A 14 7.44 0.94 -3.86
CA CYS A 14 7.73 2.31 -4.27
C CYS A 14 8.18 2.28 -5.73
N ALA A 15 7.46 2.98 -6.60
CA ALA A 15 7.85 3.12 -7.99
C ALA A 15 9.17 3.89 -8.09
N ALA A 16 10.06 3.44 -8.97
CA ALA A 16 11.32 4.11 -9.22
C ALA A 16 11.06 5.55 -9.70
N TYR A 17 11.93 6.46 -9.33
CA TYR A 17 11.79 7.85 -9.74
C TYR A 17 11.86 8.00 -11.25
N ALA A 18 10.96 8.80 -11.78
CA ALA A 18 11.00 9.31 -13.15
C ALA A 18 10.30 10.67 -13.16
N THR A 19 10.64 11.50 -14.13
CA THR A 19 10.05 12.84 -14.23
C THR A 19 8.55 12.75 -14.49
N PHE A 20 7.77 13.61 -13.83
CA PHE A 20 6.33 13.67 -14.04
C PHE A 20 6.01 13.93 -15.52
N GLY A 21 4.89 13.37 -15.97
CA GLY A 21 4.43 13.54 -17.35
C GLY A 21 5.20 12.72 -18.37
N THR A 22 6.02 11.74 -17.95
CA THR A 22 6.79 10.93 -18.85
C THR A 22 6.26 9.50 -18.95
N GLN A 23 6.54 8.85 -20.08
CA GLN A 23 6.25 7.43 -20.27
C GLN A 23 7.02 6.56 -19.27
N ALA A 24 8.24 6.98 -18.91
CA ALA A 24 9.06 6.26 -17.93
C ALA A 24 8.36 6.20 -16.57
N LEU A 25 7.70 7.27 -16.13
CA LEU A 25 6.96 7.27 -14.87
C LEU A 25 5.75 6.33 -14.95
N SER A 26 4.99 6.38 -16.03
CA SER A 26 3.85 5.47 -16.23
C SER A 26 4.29 4.01 -16.16
N HIS A 27 5.40 3.69 -16.80
CA HIS A 27 5.95 2.33 -16.78
C HIS A 27 6.38 1.90 -15.37
N ALA A 28 7.07 2.78 -14.64
CA ALA A 28 7.50 2.50 -13.27
C ALA A 28 6.30 2.27 -12.35
N VAL A 29 5.23 3.07 -12.51
CA VAL A 29 4.00 2.92 -11.74
C VAL A 29 3.32 1.59 -12.01
N LEU A 30 3.22 1.18 -13.28
CA LEU A 30 2.60 -0.10 -13.64
C LEU A 30 3.33 -1.28 -13.00
N LEU A 31 4.66 -1.24 -12.95
CA LEU A 31 5.44 -2.27 -12.26
C LEU A 31 5.15 -2.30 -10.76
N ALA A 32 5.11 -1.13 -10.12
CA ALA A 32 4.87 -1.04 -8.67
C ALA A 32 3.44 -1.44 -8.30
N MET A 33 2.48 -1.23 -9.20
CA MET A 33 1.06 -1.52 -8.98
C MET A 33 0.67 -2.96 -9.33
N ALA A 34 1.57 -3.78 -9.84
CA ALA A 34 1.25 -5.15 -10.21
C ALA A 34 0.64 -5.90 -9.01
N ASP A 35 -0.58 -6.40 -9.16
CA ASP A 35 -1.35 -7.08 -8.11
C ASP A 35 -1.54 -6.25 -6.84
N ARG A 36 -1.59 -4.91 -6.96
CA ARG A 36 -1.77 -3.99 -5.83
C ARG A 36 -2.79 -2.92 -6.18
N ARG A 37 -3.39 -2.36 -5.13
CA ARG A 37 -4.31 -1.21 -5.25
C ARG A 37 -3.65 0.10 -4.86
N GLY A 38 -2.40 0.06 -4.50
CA GLY A 38 -1.65 1.26 -4.12
C GLY A 38 -0.16 1.07 -4.20
N CYS A 39 0.54 2.17 -4.38
CA CYS A 39 2.00 2.21 -4.32
C CYS A 39 2.47 3.60 -3.93
N LEU A 40 3.72 3.70 -3.54
CA LEU A 40 4.41 4.97 -3.38
C LEU A 40 5.13 5.31 -4.68
N LEU A 41 5.31 6.60 -4.94
CA LEU A 41 6.10 7.08 -6.06
C LEU A 41 7.26 7.88 -5.50
N ALA A 42 8.49 7.44 -5.77
CA ALA A 42 9.69 8.10 -5.27
C ALA A 42 9.69 9.58 -5.65
N ASN A 43 9.85 10.45 -4.66
CA ASN A 43 9.88 11.90 -4.79
C ASN A 43 8.58 12.57 -5.27
N HIS A 44 7.49 11.83 -5.38
CA HIS A 44 6.18 12.38 -5.79
C HIS A 44 5.10 12.25 -4.72
N GLY A 45 4.87 11.04 -4.23
CA GLY A 45 3.79 10.78 -3.31
C GLY A 45 3.26 9.36 -3.42
N MET A 46 1.94 9.23 -3.54
CA MET A 46 1.30 7.91 -3.63
C MET A 46 0.29 7.87 -4.77
N LEU A 47 -0.05 6.64 -5.16
CA LEU A 47 -1.14 6.38 -6.09
C LEU A 47 -1.97 5.23 -5.53
N VAL A 48 -3.28 5.41 -5.54
CA VAL A 48 -4.24 4.35 -5.16
C VAL A 48 -5.35 4.29 -6.19
N PHE A 49 -5.99 3.14 -6.30
CA PHE A 49 -7.24 3.04 -7.03
C PHE A 49 -8.21 2.13 -6.27
N GLY A 50 -9.49 2.35 -6.49
CA GLY A 50 -10.56 1.58 -5.87
C GLY A 50 -11.68 1.31 -6.87
N ASP A 51 -12.74 0.66 -6.41
CA ASP A 51 -13.88 0.33 -7.25
C ASP A 51 -14.67 1.57 -7.67
N ASP A 52 -14.59 2.62 -6.87
CA ASP A 52 -15.16 3.94 -7.17
C ASP A 52 -14.32 5.02 -6.47
N LEU A 53 -14.69 6.28 -6.65
CA LEU A 53 -13.94 7.40 -6.05
C LEU A 53 -13.97 7.38 -4.53
N ALA A 54 -15.09 7.00 -3.93
CA ALA A 54 -15.21 6.93 -2.48
C ALA A 54 -14.26 5.85 -1.92
N HIS A 55 -14.21 4.70 -2.56
CA HIS A 55 -13.29 3.63 -2.18
C HIS A 55 -11.84 4.05 -2.37
N ALA A 56 -11.50 4.69 -3.49
CA ALA A 56 -10.15 5.18 -3.74
C ALA A 56 -9.73 6.21 -2.68
N LEU A 57 -10.61 7.14 -2.32
CA LEU A 57 -10.32 8.12 -1.29
C LEU A 57 -10.07 7.44 0.06
N ALA A 58 -10.90 6.48 0.44
CA ALA A 58 -10.72 5.74 1.69
C ALA A 58 -9.37 5.02 1.72
N LEU A 59 -8.98 4.39 0.61
CA LEU A 59 -7.68 3.74 0.50
C LEU A 59 -6.53 4.75 0.59
N GLY A 60 -6.68 5.93 0.00
CA GLY A 60 -5.67 6.99 0.07
C GLY A 60 -5.46 7.47 1.50
N VAL A 61 -6.54 7.72 2.24
CA VAL A 61 -6.47 8.11 3.64
C VAL A 61 -5.81 7.03 4.47
N GLU A 62 -6.17 5.77 4.24
CA GLU A 62 -5.58 4.65 4.95
C GLU A 62 -4.09 4.49 4.65
N LEU A 63 -3.69 4.61 3.39
CA LEU A 63 -2.27 4.53 3.00
C LEU A 63 -1.44 5.60 3.69
N GLU A 64 -1.93 6.83 3.72
CA GLU A 64 -1.25 7.93 4.40
C GLU A 64 -1.09 7.64 5.89
N ALA A 65 -2.15 7.19 6.55
CA ALA A 65 -2.12 6.86 7.97
C ALA A 65 -1.14 5.72 8.27
N MET A 66 -1.12 4.69 7.43
CA MET A 66 -0.22 3.55 7.59
C MET A 66 1.24 3.94 7.40
N CYS A 67 1.55 4.78 6.43
CA CYS A 67 2.90 5.30 6.22
C CYS A 67 3.35 6.12 7.42
N GLU A 68 2.48 6.95 7.97
CA GLU A 68 2.80 7.74 9.17
C GLU A 68 3.06 6.83 10.37
N GLN A 69 2.23 5.82 10.58
CA GLN A 69 2.44 4.87 11.68
C GLN A 69 3.76 4.14 11.54
N TYR A 70 4.10 3.69 10.35
CA TYR A 70 5.36 3.01 10.09
C TYR A 70 6.55 3.93 10.37
N TRP A 71 6.49 5.17 9.87
CA TRP A 71 7.53 6.16 10.10
C TRP A 71 7.73 6.41 11.60
N ARG A 72 6.63 6.58 12.35
CA ARG A 72 6.69 6.78 13.81
C ARG A 72 7.28 5.57 14.52
N ALA A 73 6.87 4.37 14.11
CA ALA A 73 7.42 3.13 14.70
C ALA A 73 8.93 3.02 14.48
N CYS A 74 9.43 3.41 13.32
CA CYS A 74 10.86 3.42 13.02
C CYS A 74 11.65 4.38 13.93
N GLN A 75 11.02 5.43 14.46
CA GLN A 75 11.67 6.35 15.38
C GLN A 75 11.89 5.74 16.77
N LEU A 76 11.10 4.74 17.13
CA LEU A 76 11.20 4.04 18.41
C LEU A 76 12.18 2.88 18.39
N GLY A 77 12.61 2.46 17.22
CA GLY A 77 13.49 1.32 17.04
C GLY A 77 13.13 0.58 15.76
N GLN A 78 13.52 -0.69 15.67
CA GLN A 78 13.18 -1.50 14.53
C GLN A 78 11.76 -2.04 14.68
N PRO A 79 10.84 -1.74 13.75
CA PRO A 79 9.48 -2.29 13.82
C PRO A 79 9.48 -3.81 13.72
N VAL A 80 8.59 -4.44 14.50
CA VAL A 80 8.35 -5.87 14.39
C VAL A 80 7.38 -6.12 13.24
N LEU A 81 7.82 -6.83 12.22
CA LEU A 81 7.00 -7.16 11.06
C LEU A 81 6.42 -8.56 11.21
N LEU A 82 5.20 -8.73 10.71
CA LEU A 82 4.59 -10.06 10.65
C LEU A 82 5.33 -10.90 9.61
N ASP A 83 5.48 -12.19 9.90
CA ASP A 83 6.07 -13.10 8.93
C ASP A 83 5.05 -13.47 7.83
N ALA A 84 5.52 -14.21 6.82
CA ALA A 84 4.69 -14.56 5.68
C ALA A 84 3.47 -15.41 6.07
N ALA A 85 3.63 -16.31 7.03
CA ALA A 85 2.53 -17.18 7.49
C ALA A 85 1.45 -16.35 8.18
N GLU A 86 1.83 -15.44 9.08
CA GLU A 86 0.87 -14.59 9.76
C GLU A 86 0.22 -13.61 8.78
N MET A 87 0.96 -13.08 7.82
CA MET A 87 0.40 -12.22 6.78
C MET A 87 -0.66 -12.95 5.96
N ALA A 88 -0.44 -14.20 5.62
CA ALA A 88 -1.44 -15.01 4.91
C ALA A 88 -2.72 -15.15 5.72
N THR A 89 -2.60 -15.39 7.03
CA THR A 89 -3.74 -15.47 7.94
C THR A 89 -4.51 -14.15 8.00
N VAL A 90 -3.79 -13.04 8.10
CA VAL A 90 -4.39 -11.70 8.15
C VAL A 90 -5.14 -11.39 6.86
N LEU A 91 -4.54 -11.67 5.70
CA LEU A 91 -5.18 -11.43 4.40
C LEU A 91 -6.46 -12.25 4.25
N ASP A 92 -6.45 -13.49 4.71
CA ASP A 92 -7.63 -14.35 4.70
C ASP A 92 -8.75 -13.77 5.58
N ARG A 93 -8.40 -13.29 6.77
CA ARG A 93 -9.37 -12.67 7.67
C ARG A 93 -9.95 -11.38 7.10
N PHE A 94 -9.16 -10.58 6.44
CA PHE A 94 -9.66 -9.36 5.80
C PHE A 94 -10.64 -9.67 4.67
N ALA A 95 -10.41 -10.72 3.92
CA ALA A 95 -11.35 -11.15 2.88
C ALA A 95 -12.72 -11.48 3.46
N SER A 96 -12.76 -12.20 4.60
CA SER A 96 -14.00 -12.51 5.30
C SER A 96 -14.61 -11.28 5.98
N TYR A 97 -13.79 -10.45 6.60
CA TYR A 97 -14.22 -9.26 7.33
C TYR A 97 -14.92 -8.27 6.40
N GLY A 98 -14.39 -8.09 5.19
CA GLY A 98 -14.99 -7.21 4.20
C GLY A 98 -16.38 -7.64 3.75
N GLN A 99 -16.73 -8.92 3.92
CA GLN A 99 -18.05 -9.44 3.56
C GLN A 99 -19.09 -9.22 4.65
N GLN A 100 -18.69 -8.83 5.84
CA GLN A 100 -19.60 -8.65 6.98
C GLN A 100 -20.19 -7.24 7.07
N VAL A 101 -19.76 -6.35 6.20
CA VAL A 101 -20.14 -4.94 6.25
C VAL A 101 -21.23 -4.62 5.23
#